data_4d834d4df69fcae7a0ccff8d599ee49c
#
_entry.id   4d834d4df69fcae7a0ccff8d599ee49c
#
_cell.length_a   1.000
_cell.length_b   1.000
_cell.length_c   1.000
_cell.angle_alpha   90.00
_cell.angle_beta   90.00
_cell.angle_gamma   90.00
#
_symmetry.space_group_name_H-M   'P 1'
#
loop_
_entity.id
_entity.type
_entity.pdbx_description
1 polymer ?
#
loop_
_entity_poly.entity_id
_entity_poly.type
_entity_poly.pdbx_seq_one_letter_code
_entity_poly.pdbx_strand_id
1 'polypeptide(L)'
;MKKSIKGAAHPAVVIVILVIVAAFALLYFIPKPQSFEGTNPLRKTGEAPILVAHRGGDGEFPGNTLEAFYNAYSVDERVIMETDINITKDGVLILNHETSLDKRTNVKGNIADWNYTDLIEQRVNFGYHNKAESEELTLFMDEYGKQIKPSDLENYPNGLEGRDPEIYLATTLEELMLAFPENIISIEVKQGGDTGLLAVKEALRLVEKYNAWDRIIFASFKDEIFAEYCRLDKSGEVPDSFMYSPSLMGAVKYVAFYVFGLDAFYTDGIAVLQIPMEEYGIGLCSKRLINNARKHNIATHYWTINDEDDMRKLIENGADAIMTDYPHKLKNILDGLEK
;
A
#
# COMPACT_ATOMS: atom_id res chain seq x y z
N MET A 1 38.34 52.68 21.26
CA MET A 1 36.90 52.93 21.08
C MET A 1 36.36 51.97 19.99
N LYS A 2 35.68 50.93 20.38
CA LYS A 2 34.98 50.06 19.43
C LYS A 2 33.56 50.61 19.23
N LYS A 3 33.25 51.12 18.04
CA LYS A 3 31.87 51.46 17.65
C LYS A 3 31.05 50.16 17.50
N SER A 4 30.10 49.97 18.40
CA SER A 4 29.05 48.98 18.26
C SER A 4 28.12 49.42 17.14
N ILE A 5 28.15 48.73 16.00
CA ILE A 5 27.14 48.87 14.96
C ILE A 5 25.94 48.07 15.43
N LYS A 6 25.01 48.72 16.13
CA LYS A 6 23.64 48.18 16.28
C LYS A 6 22.91 48.45 14.97
N GLY A 7 22.97 47.49 14.04
CA GLY A 7 22.14 47.52 12.85
C GLY A 7 20.69 47.20 13.24
N ALA A 8 19.88 48.23 13.49
CA ALA A 8 18.43 48.04 13.53
C ALA A 8 17.95 47.63 12.13
N ALA A 9 17.20 46.53 12.03
CA ALA A 9 16.60 46.10 10.76
C ALA A 9 15.75 47.26 10.19
N HIS A 10 15.86 47.50 8.89
CA HIS A 10 15.12 48.55 8.21
C HIS A 10 13.61 48.34 8.44
N PRO A 11 12.83 49.36 8.85
CA PRO A 11 11.40 49.22 9.18
C PRO A 11 10.59 48.45 8.10
N ALA A 12 10.91 48.70 6.82
CA ALA A 12 10.27 47.99 5.71
C ALA A 12 10.54 46.49 5.73
N VAL A 13 11.73 46.02 6.13
CA VAL A 13 12.08 44.60 6.25
C VAL A 13 11.25 43.95 7.37
N VAL A 14 11.10 44.62 8.49
CA VAL A 14 10.30 44.18 9.63
C VAL A 14 8.82 44.03 9.23
N ILE A 15 8.28 45.00 8.50
CA ILE A 15 6.90 44.97 8.01
C ILE A 15 6.70 43.79 7.05
N VAL A 16 7.63 43.57 6.10
CA VAL A 16 7.56 42.46 5.17
C VAL A 16 7.58 41.12 5.91
N ILE A 17 8.46 40.96 6.90
CA ILE A 17 8.50 39.75 7.72
C ILE A 17 7.18 39.54 8.47
N LEU A 18 6.62 40.57 9.07
CA LEU A 18 5.35 40.50 9.80
C LEU A 18 4.19 40.13 8.88
N VAL A 19 4.14 40.65 7.65
CA VAL A 19 3.13 40.29 6.65
C VAL A 19 3.27 38.83 6.24
N ILE A 20 4.51 38.36 6.01
CA ILE A 20 4.76 36.94 5.69
C ILE A 20 4.33 36.04 6.86
N VAL A 21 4.70 36.36 8.09
CA VAL A 21 4.33 35.63 9.29
C VAL A 21 2.78 35.59 9.46
N ALA A 22 2.15 36.76 9.27
CA ALA A 22 0.69 36.85 9.33
C ALA A 22 0.00 36.03 8.23
N ALA A 23 0.55 36.03 7.00
CA ALA A 23 0.06 35.19 5.91
C ALA A 23 0.18 33.70 6.23
N PHE A 24 1.34 33.23 6.73
CA PHE A 24 1.51 31.84 7.18
C PHE A 24 0.60 31.49 8.35
N ALA A 25 0.41 32.41 9.31
CA ALA A 25 -0.52 32.21 10.42
C ALA A 25 -1.96 32.07 9.92
N LEU A 26 -2.38 32.90 8.96
CA LEU A 26 -3.69 32.78 8.32
C LEU A 26 -3.87 31.44 7.60
N LEU A 27 -2.87 30.99 6.83
CA LEU A 27 -2.88 29.67 6.16
C LEU A 27 -3.06 28.51 7.14
N TYR A 28 -2.49 28.63 8.35
CA TYR A 28 -2.66 27.61 9.40
C TYR A 28 -4.11 27.46 9.88
N PHE A 29 -4.88 28.57 9.88
CA PHE A 29 -6.29 28.58 10.33
C PHE A 29 -7.29 28.33 9.19
N ILE A 30 -6.85 28.27 7.94
CA ILE A 30 -7.76 27.89 6.84
C ILE A 30 -8.20 26.45 7.04
N PRO A 31 -9.53 26.14 6.96
CA PRO A 31 -10.01 24.77 6.96
C PRO A 31 -9.32 23.95 5.89
N LYS A 32 -8.88 22.76 6.26
CA LYS A 32 -8.20 21.85 5.31
C LYS A 32 -9.25 21.21 4.43
N PRO A 33 -9.04 21.15 3.10
CA PRO A 33 -9.94 20.40 2.23
C PRO A 33 -9.92 18.92 2.63
N GLN A 34 -11.07 18.28 2.60
CA GLN A 34 -11.15 16.84 2.80
C GLN A 34 -10.76 16.17 1.48
N SER A 35 -9.78 15.29 1.52
CA SER A 35 -9.34 14.54 0.34
C SER A 35 -10.24 13.35 0.07
N PHE A 36 -10.75 12.71 1.12
CA PHE A 36 -11.73 11.64 1.02
C PHE A 36 -13.04 12.08 1.68
N GLU A 37 -14.17 11.87 1.00
CA GLU A 37 -15.47 12.27 1.52
C GLU A 37 -16.06 11.24 2.51
N GLY A 38 -16.76 11.72 3.51
CA GLY A 38 -17.40 10.86 4.52
C GLY A 38 -16.43 10.20 5.51
N THR A 39 -16.81 9.02 6.01
CA THR A 39 -15.99 8.25 6.94
C THR A 39 -14.93 7.45 6.16
N ASN A 40 -13.67 7.70 6.44
CA ASN A 40 -12.57 6.99 5.80
C ASN A 40 -12.35 5.64 6.53
N PRO A 41 -12.63 4.48 5.90
CA PRO A 41 -12.53 3.16 6.52
C PRO A 41 -11.08 2.72 6.78
N LEU A 42 -10.12 3.41 6.15
CA LEU A 42 -8.69 3.09 6.25
C LEU A 42 -8.02 3.73 7.47
N ARG A 43 -8.77 4.56 8.21
CA ARG A 43 -8.29 5.15 9.45
C ARG A 43 -8.60 4.25 10.63
N LYS A 44 -7.65 4.10 11.53
CA LYS A 44 -7.88 3.33 12.77
C LYS A 44 -9.00 3.94 13.60
N THR A 45 -9.80 3.09 14.22
CA THR A 45 -10.92 3.48 15.10
C THR A 45 -10.56 3.46 16.59
N GLY A 46 -9.43 2.81 16.95
CA GLY A 46 -8.92 2.69 18.31
C GLY A 46 -7.49 3.22 18.43
N GLU A 47 -6.78 2.76 19.46
CA GLU A 47 -5.37 3.10 19.66
C GLU A 47 -4.43 2.27 18.76
N ALA A 48 -4.75 1.00 18.57
CA ALA A 48 -3.97 0.10 17.72
C ALA A 48 -4.12 0.45 16.23
N PRO A 49 -3.02 0.43 15.43
CA PRO A 49 -3.09 0.53 13.98
C PRO A 49 -3.71 -0.73 13.38
N ILE A 50 -4.21 -0.60 12.14
CA ILE A 50 -4.71 -1.73 11.35
C ILE A 50 -3.50 -2.53 10.85
N LEU A 51 -3.59 -3.87 10.92
CA LEU A 51 -2.61 -4.77 10.33
C LEU A 51 -2.85 -4.84 8.82
N VAL A 52 -1.79 -4.61 8.03
CA VAL A 52 -1.80 -4.82 6.58
C VAL A 52 -0.79 -5.90 6.25
N ALA A 53 -1.23 -6.98 5.61
CA ALA A 53 -0.36 -8.06 5.17
C ALA A 53 0.20 -7.74 3.78
N HIS A 54 1.48 -7.34 3.72
CA HIS A 54 2.20 -7.04 2.49
C HIS A 54 2.33 -8.31 1.65
N ARG A 55 1.66 -8.32 0.48
CA ARG A 55 1.57 -9.49 -0.41
C ARG A 55 1.01 -10.75 0.28
N GLY A 56 0.18 -10.56 1.31
CA GLY A 56 -0.31 -11.64 2.15
C GLY A 56 0.65 -12.09 3.25
N GLY A 57 1.81 -11.43 3.44
CA GLY A 57 2.83 -11.80 4.42
C GLY A 57 4.02 -12.53 3.79
N ASP A 58 4.76 -11.85 2.89
CA ASP A 58 5.88 -12.39 2.07
C ASP A 58 7.07 -12.93 2.91
N GLY A 59 7.07 -12.71 4.22
CA GLY A 59 8.06 -13.28 5.15
C GLY A 59 7.64 -14.60 5.78
N GLU A 60 6.37 -14.99 5.69
CA GLU A 60 5.82 -16.21 6.30
C GLU A 60 5.39 -17.24 5.26
N PHE A 61 4.86 -16.80 4.13
CA PHE A 61 4.51 -17.60 2.95
C PHE A 61 4.95 -16.87 1.68
N PRO A 62 5.11 -17.56 0.53
CA PRO A 62 5.42 -16.89 -0.74
C PRO A 62 4.39 -15.81 -1.06
N GLY A 63 4.84 -14.57 -1.14
CA GLY A 63 3.95 -13.42 -1.34
C GLY A 63 3.13 -13.49 -2.64
N ASN A 64 1.95 -12.85 -2.64
CA ASN A 64 1.02 -12.86 -3.75
C ASN A 64 0.45 -14.25 -4.09
N THR A 65 0.47 -15.19 -3.14
CA THR A 65 -0.19 -16.49 -3.26
C THR A 65 -1.46 -16.52 -2.41
N LEU A 66 -2.46 -17.27 -2.83
CA LEU A 66 -3.71 -17.39 -2.08
C LEU A 66 -3.47 -17.94 -0.67
N GLU A 67 -2.50 -18.84 -0.56
CA GLU A 67 -2.06 -19.45 0.71
C GLU A 67 -1.50 -18.41 1.70
N ALA A 68 -0.71 -17.44 1.21
CA ALA A 68 -0.21 -16.34 2.04
C ALA A 68 -1.37 -15.50 2.61
N PHE A 69 -2.38 -15.21 1.81
CA PHE A 69 -3.57 -14.47 2.27
C PHE A 69 -4.41 -15.25 3.27
N TYR A 70 -4.57 -16.56 3.10
CA TYR A 70 -5.22 -17.41 4.11
C TYR A 70 -4.42 -17.45 5.42
N ASN A 71 -3.07 -17.51 5.36
CA ASN A 71 -2.23 -17.40 6.54
C ASN A 71 -2.48 -16.06 7.26
N ALA A 72 -2.41 -14.94 6.55
CA ALA A 72 -2.65 -13.62 7.13
C ALA A 72 -4.07 -13.48 7.71
N TYR A 73 -5.08 -14.01 7.05
CA TYR A 73 -6.47 -14.03 7.53
C TYR A 73 -6.61 -14.83 8.83
N SER A 74 -5.88 -15.92 8.98
CA SER A 74 -5.89 -16.72 10.23
C SER A 74 -5.30 -15.95 11.42
N VAL A 75 -4.42 -14.97 11.16
CA VAL A 75 -3.82 -14.10 12.18
C VAL A 75 -4.79 -13.03 12.67
N ASP A 76 -5.46 -12.36 11.74
CA ASP A 76 -6.52 -11.39 12.02
C ASP A 76 -7.52 -11.39 10.87
N GLU A 77 -8.77 -11.78 11.15
CA GLU A 77 -9.84 -11.80 10.14
C GLU A 77 -10.14 -10.41 9.54
N ARG A 78 -9.71 -9.33 10.19
CA ARG A 78 -9.88 -7.94 9.72
C ARG A 78 -8.64 -7.39 9.01
N VAL A 79 -7.65 -8.22 8.74
CA VAL A 79 -6.42 -7.82 8.06
C VAL A 79 -6.75 -7.14 6.73
N ILE A 80 -6.09 -6.02 6.45
CA ILE A 80 -6.07 -5.48 5.09
C ILE A 80 -5.07 -6.30 4.29
N MET A 81 -5.51 -6.80 3.15
CA MET A 81 -4.68 -7.60 2.24
C MET A 81 -4.06 -6.69 1.18
N GLU A 82 -2.76 -6.57 1.17
CA GLU A 82 -2.06 -5.85 0.11
C GLU A 82 -1.55 -6.84 -0.92
N THR A 83 -1.64 -6.48 -2.20
CA THR A 83 -1.23 -7.30 -3.33
C THR A 83 -0.82 -6.47 -4.54
N ASP A 84 0.06 -7.05 -5.36
CA ASP A 84 0.51 -6.49 -6.64
C ASP A 84 -0.19 -7.19 -7.79
N ILE A 85 -0.71 -6.44 -8.76
CA ILE A 85 -1.41 -7.01 -9.92
C ILE A 85 -0.70 -6.73 -11.24
N ASN A 86 -0.77 -7.71 -12.12
CA ASN A 86 -0.33 -7.62 -13.52
C ASN A 86 -1.37 -8.28 -14.43
N ILE A 87 -1.59 -7.69 -15.61
CA ILE A 87 -2.48 -8.26 -16.63
C ILE A 87 -1.70 -9.20 -17.55
N THR A 88 -2.26 -10.38 -17.78
CA THR A 88 -1.74 -11.37 -18.73
C THR A 88 -2.17 -11.03 -20.16
N LYS A 89 -1.62 -11.77 -21.15
CA LYS A 89 -1.95 -11.60 -22.56
C LYS A 89 -3.43 -11.83 -22.89
N ASP A 90 -4.08 -12.75 -22.18
CA ASP A 90 -5.50 -13.06 -22.31
C ASP A 90 -6.40 -12.22 -21.40
N GLY A 91 -5.85 -11.19 -20.74
CA GLY A 91 -6.60 -10.19 -20.00
C GLY A 91 -6.96 -10.56 -18.57
N VAL A 92 -6.32 -11.58 -17.99
CA VAL A 92 -6.52 -11.99 -16.60
C VAL A 92 -5.57 -11.22 -15.68
N LEU A 93 -6.08 -10.70 -14.57
CA LEU A 93 -5.24 -10.07 -13.54
C LEU A 93 -4.70 -11.14 -12.60
N ILE A 94 -3.39 -11.35 -12.62
CA ILE A 94 -2.68 -12.24 -11.70
C ILE A 94 -1.91 -11.45 -10.67
N LEU A 95 -1.68 -12.07 -9.51
CA LEU A 95 -0.93 -11.49 -8.40
C LEU A 95 0.54 -11.80 -8.57
N ASN A 96 1.38 -10.76 -8.71
CA ASN A 96 2.83 -10.87 -8.76
C ASN A 96 3.49 -9.49 -8.62
N HIS A 97 4.56 -9.38 -7.84
CA HIS A 97 5.24 -8.10 -7.63
C HIS A 97 5.93 -7.58 -8.87
N GLU A 98 6.63 -8.45 -9.58
CA GLU A 98 7.36 -8.06 -10.79
C GLU A 98 6.44 -8.13 -12.00
N THR A 99 6.76 -7.36 -13.03
CA THR A 99 6.07 -7.48 -14.34
C THR A 99 6.56 -8.68 -15.15
N SER A 100 7.58 -9.39 -14.66
CA SER A 100 8.10 -10.64 -15.20
C SER A 100 7.96 -11.80 -14.22
N LEU A 101 8.03 -13.02 -14.75
CA LEU A 101 7.96 -14.27 -13.95
C LEU A 101 9.33 -14.65 -13.37
N ASP A 102 10.40 -13.97 -13.74
CA ASP A 102 11.81 -14.40 -13.55
C ASP A 102 12.24 -14.52 -12.08
N LYS A 103 11.63 -13.73 -11.17
CA LYS A 103 12.06 -13.63 -9.78
C LYS A 103 11.22 -14.45 -8.79
N ARG A 104 10.05 -14.93 -9.23
CA ARG A 104 9.08 -15.58 -8.32
C ARG A 104 8.60 -16.93 -8.82
N THR A 105 9.06 -17.36 -10.01
CA THR A 105 8.61 -18.62 -10.63
C THR A 105 9.77 -19.41 -11.24
N ASN A 106 9.48 -20.64 -11.61
CA ASN A 106 10.40 -21.52 -12.32
C ASN A 106 10.45 -21.30 -13.85
N VAL A 107 9.79 -20.25 -14.35
CA VAL A 107 9.79 -19.86 -15.76
C VAL A 107 10.24 -18.40 -15.92
N LYS A 108 10.43 -17.96 -17.16
CA LYS A 108 10.91 -16.60 -17.47
C LYS A 108 10.01 -15.91 -18.47
N GLY A 109 10.10 -14.59 -18.50
CA GLY A 109 9.43 -13.73 -19.46
C GLY A 109 8.43 -12.79 -18.83
N ASN A 110 7.95 -11.80 -19.61
CA ASN A 110 6.99 -10.82 -19.13
C ASN A 110 5.60 -11.46 -18.97
N ILE A 111 4.90 -11.13 -17.91
CA ILE A 111 3.54 -11.62 -17.63
C ILE A 111 2.59 -11.29 -18.78
N ALA A 112 2.71 -10.10 -19.40
CA ALA A 112 1.90 -9.69 -20.53
C ALA A 112 2.07 -10.54 -21.82
N ASP A 113 3.09 -11.38 -21.87
CA ASP A 113 3.35 -12.30 -23.01
C ASP A 113 2.75 -13.70 -22.76
N TRP A 114 2.32 -14.01 -21.55
CA TRP A 114 1.76 -15.30 -21.12
C TRP A 114 0.23 -15.25 -21.03
N ASN A 115 -0.45 -16.32 -21.45
CA ASN A 115 -1.84 -16.52 -21.09
C ASN A 115 -1.92 -17.12 -19.68
N TYR A 116 -2.94 -16.74 -18.91
CA TYR A 116 -3.17 -17.34 -17.59
C TYR A 116 -3.38 -18.87 -17.67
N THR A 117 -4.11 -19.32 -18.70
CA THR A 117 -4.34 -20.74 -18.93
C THR A 117 -3.03 -21.52 -19.11
N ASP A 118 -2.03 -20.93 -19.82
CA ASP A 118 -0.72 -21.57 -20.00
C ASP A 118 0.04 -21.68 -18.67
N LEU A 119 -0.07 -20.68 -17.76
CA LEU A 119 0.55 -20.74 -16.45
C LEU A 119 -0.01 -21.88 -15.59
N ILE A 120 -1.31 -22.14 -15.67
CA ILE A 120 -1.98 -23.21 -14.92
C ILE A 120 -1.69 -24.57 -15.54
N GLU A 121 -1.82 -24.73 -16.86
CA GLU A 121 -1.59 -26.00 -17.57
C GLU A 121 -0.16 -26.50 -17.43
N GLN A 122 0.83 -25.57 -17.50
CA GLN A 122 2.24 -25.88 -17.28
C GLN A 122 2.62 -26.01 -15.82
N ARG A 123 1.68 -25.81 -14.89
CA ARG A 123 1.90 -25.86 -13.44
C ARG A 123 3.07 -24.97 -13.03
N VAL A 124 3.09 -23.72 -13.50
CA VAL A 124 4.11 -22.73 -13.12
C VAL A 124 4.04 -22.49 -11.62
N ASN A 125 5.18 -22.71 -10.94
CA ASN A 125 5.28 -22.58 -9.49
C ASN A 125 5.67 -21.15 -9.09
N PHE A 126 4.82 -20.47 -8.35
CA PHE A 126 5.00 -19.12 -7.80
C PHE A 126 5.63 -19.13 -6.40
N GLY A 127 6.09 -20.28 -5.92
CA GLY A 127 6.72 -20.45 -4.61
C GLY A 127 8.23 -20.22 -4.61
N TYR A 128 8.77 -19.49 -5.57
CA TYR A 128 10.19 -19.12 -5.56
C TYR A 128 10.39 -17.76 -4.90
N HIS A 129 11.53 -17.62 -4.25
CA HIS A 129 11.94 -16.41 -3.55
C HIS A 129 13.40 -16.09 -3.83
N ASN A 130 13.71 -14.81 -3.87
CA ASN A 130 15.05 -14.28 -3.94
C ASN A 130 15.23 -13.33 -2.75
N LYS A 131 16.02 -13.73 -1.76
CA LYS A 131 16.22 -12.94 -0.53
C LYS A 131 16.98 -11.63 -0.77
N ALA A 132 17.78 -11.57 -1.85
CA ALA A 132 18.45 -10.37 -2.31
C ALA A 132 18.56 -10.41 -3.84
N GLU A 133 18.55 -9.24 -4.50
CA GLU A 133 18.57 -9.14 -5.97
C GLU A 133 19.73 -9.88 -6.66
N SER A 134 20.79 -10.20 -5.92
CA SER A 134 21.99 -10.91 -6.38
C SER A 134 22.02 -12.40 -6.06
N GLU A 135 21.01 -12.92 -5.34
CA GLU A 135 20.96 -14.31 -4.91
C GLU A 135 20.30 -15.21 -5.96
N GLU A 136 20.69 -16.49 -5.97
CA GLU A 136 20.05 -17.49 -6.81
C GLU A 136 18.58 -17.67 -6.40
N LEU A 137 17.73 -17.82 -7.39
CA LEU A 137 16.29 -18.06 -7.18
C LEU A 137 16.12 -19.45 -6.54
N THR A 138 15.55 -19.48 -5.34
CA THR A 138 15.31 -20.71 -4.57
C THR A 138 13.84 -20.85 -4.24
N LEU A 139 13.39 -22.06 -3.91
CA LEU A 139 12.09 -22.26 -3.32
C LEU A 139 12.02 -21.55 -1.98
N PHE A 140 10.82 -21.08 -1.62
CA PHE A 140 10.60 -20.37 -0.36
C PHE A 140 10.90 -21.28 0.83
N MET A 141 11.76 -20.79 1.72
CA MET A 141 12.23 -21.52 2.89
C MET A 141 11.93 -20.74 4.16
N ASP A 142 11.62 -21.42 5.25
CA ASP A 142 11.56 -20.83 6.57
C ASP A 142 12.98 -20.43 7.08
N GLU A 143 13.01 -19.85 8.27
CA GLU A 143 14.26 -19.42 8.92
C GLU A 143 15.22 -20.58 9.26
N TYR A 144 14.73 -21.82 9.29
CA TYR A 144 15.49 -23.05 9.52
C TYR A 144 15.91 -23.76 8.24
N GLY A 145 15.57 -23.22 7.06
CA GLY A 145 15.89 -23.79 5.76
C GLY A 145 14.98 -24.93 5.33
N LYS A 146 13.80 -25.10 5.97
CA LYS A 146 12.75 -26.02 5.51
C LYS A 146 11.93 -25.32 4.42
N GLN A 147 11.70 -26.01 3.29
CA GLN A 147 10.77 -25.53 2.28
C GLN A 147 9.37 -25.40 2.85
N ILE A 148 8.74 -24.26 2.66
CA ILE A 148 7.33 -24.03 2.94
C ILE A 148 6.50 -24.41 1.71
N LYS A 149 5.51 -25.26 1.87
CA LYS A 149 4.59 -25.73 0.83
C LYS A 149 3.18 -25.24 1.07
N PRO A 150 2.31 -25.21 0.05
CA PRO A 150 0.88 -24.94 0.26
C PRO A 150 0.26 -25.78 1.37
N SER A 151 0.60 -27.07 1.42
CA SER A 151 0.12 -28.01 2.45
C SER A 151 0.61 -27.76 3.88
N ASP A 152 1.60 -26.87 4.08
CA ASP A 152 2.04 -26.48 5.43
C ASP A 152 1.09 -25.41 6.05
N LEU A 153 0.14 -24.85 5.28
CA LEU A 153 -0.86 -23.94 5.81
C LEU A 153 -1.77 -24.65 6.81
N GLU A 154 -1.87 -24.10 8.02
CA GLU A 154 -2.67 -24.71 9.08
C GLU A 154 -4.15 -24.77 8.67
N ASN A 155 -4.77 -25.93 8.88
CA ASN A 155 -6.17 -26.19 8.52
C ASN A 155 -6.48 -25.93 7.03
N TYR A 156 -5.56 -26.30 6.13
CA TYR A 156 -5.66 -26.09 4.67
C TYR A 156 -7.12 -25.82 4.23
N PRO A 157 -7.48 -24.56 3.96
CA PRO A 157 -8.88 -24.14 3.93
C PRO A 157 -9.65 -24.78 2.78
N ASN A 158 -10.96 -25.00 2.95
CA ASN A 158 -11.84 -25.50 1.91
C ASN A 158 -11.83 -24.64 0.63
N GLY A 159 -11.51 -23.32 0.74
CA GLY A 159 -11.34 -22.43 -0.41
C GLY A 159 -10.14 -22.73 -1.30
N LEU A 160 -9.24 -23.62 -0.87
CA LEU A 160 -8.09 -24.09 -1.65
C LEU A 160 -8.32 -25.48 -2.26
N GLU A 161 -9.53 -26.04 -2.15
CA GLU A 161 -9.88 -27.30 -2.80
C GLU A 161 -9.64 -27.23 -4.31
N GLY A 162 -8.86 -28.19 -4.82
CA GLY A 162 -8.49 -28.25 -6.23
C GLY A 162 -7.20 -27.50 -6.60
N ARG A 163 -6.60 -26.73 -5.68
CA ARG A 163 -5.23 -26.21 -5.86
C ARG A 163 -4.20 -27.31 -5.52
N ASP A 164 -2.98 -27.08 -5.95
CA ASP A 164 -1.89 -28.03 -5.76
C ASP A 164 -1.32 -27.95 -4.34
N PRO A 165 -1.25 -29.05 -3.56
CA PRO A 165 -0.69 -29.03 -2.21
C PRO A 165 0.84 -28.95 -2.16
N GLU A 166 1.53 -29.11 -3.30
CA GLU A 166 3.00 -29.15 -3.39
C GLU A 166 3.63 -27.93 -4.03
N ILE A 167 2.85 -27.19 -4.86
CA ILE A 167 3.34 -25.99 -5.55
C ILE A 167 2.31 -24.85 -5.49
N TYR A 168 2.80 -23.63 -5.46
CA TYR A 168 1.98 -22.43 -5.46
C TYR A 168 1.59 -22.08 -6.90
N LEU A 169 0.33 -22.21 -7.24
CA LEU A 169 -0.19 -21.83 -8.55
C LEU A 169 -0.43 -20.33 -8.61
N ALA A 170 -0.43 -19.78 -9.85
CA ALA A 170 -0.81 -18.38 -10.06
C ALA A 170 -2.16 -18.08 -9.37
N THR A 171 -2.23 -16.99 -8.66
CA THR A 171 -3.45 -16.48 -8.03
C THR A 171 -3.97 -15.31 -8.84
N THR A 172 -5.26 -15.25 -9.09
CA THR A 172 -5.92 -14.12 -9.75
C THR A 172 -6.48 -13.14 -8.73
N LEU A 173 -6.62 -11.86 -9.13
CA LEU A 173 -7.32 -10.88 -8.31
C LEU A 173 -8.76 -11.32 -8.02
N GLU A 174 -9.42 -11.93 -9.00
CA GLU A 174 -10.79 -12.43 -8.86
C GLU A 174 -10.89 -13.53 -7.78
N GLU A 175 -9.94 -14.49 -7.76
CA GLU A 175 -9.86 -15.52 -6.69
C GLU A 175 -9.67 -14.88 -5.32
N LEU A 176 -8.78 -13.90 -5.18
CA LEU A 176 -8.55 -13.19 -3.92
C LEU A 176 -9.82 -12.47 -3.45
N MET A 177 -10.50 -11.74 -4.34
CA MET A 177 -11.74 -11.02 -4.01
C MET A 177 -12.87 -11.93 -3.58
N LEU A 178 -12.95 -13.14 -4.16
CA LEU A 178 -13.98 -14.15 -3.85
C LEU A 178 -13.67 -14.92 -2.56
N ALA A 179 -12.38 -15.20 -2.30
CA ALA A 179 -11.96 -15.88 -1.09
C ALA A 179 -12.17 -15.02 0.16
N PHE A 180 -12.05 -13.68 0.03
CA PHE A 180 -12.14 -12.73 1.16
C PHE A 180 -13.12 -11.59 0.84
N PRO A 181 -14.43 -11.89 0.79
CA PRO A 181 -15.44 -10.95 0.31
C PRO A 181 -15.65 -9.74 1.24
N GLU A 182 -15.25 -9.83 2.51
CA GLU A 182 -15.44 -8.78 3.53
C GLU A 182 -14.14 -7.98 3.81
N ASN A 183 -12.99 -8.47 3.35
CA ASN A 183 -11.71 -7.81 3.64
C ASN A 183 -11.45 -6.63 2.70
N ILE A 184 -10.80 -5.61 3.25
CA ILE A 184 -10.23 -4.54 2.43
C ILE A 184 -8.99 -5.10 1.72
N ILE A 185 -8.91 -4.87 0.41
CA ILE A 185 -7.79 -5.29 -0.43
C ILE A 185 -7.15 -4.05 -1.05
N SER A 186 -5.84 -3.86 -0.81
CA SER A 186 -5.04 -2.84 -1.46
C SER A 186 -4.33 -3.45 -2.67
N ILE A 187 -4.65 -2.97 -3.87
CA ILE A 187 -4.09 -3.49 -5.12
C ILE A 187 -3.12 -2.48 -5.73
N GLU A 188 -1.86 -2.88 -5.92
CA GLU A 188 -0.88 -2.08 -6.64
C GLU A 188 -0.79 -2.52 -8.11
N VAL A 189 -1.08 -1.61 -9.04
CA VAL A 189 -0.88 -1.85 -10.48
C VAL A 189 0.60 -1.67 -10.81
N LYS A 190 1.29 -2.76 -11.16
CA LYS A 190 2.75 -2.78 -11.40
C LYS A 190 3.15 -2.38 -12.82
N GLN A 191 2.34 -2.76 -13.79
CA GLN A 191 2.57 -2.41 -15.19
C GLN A 191 2.25 -0.93 -15.43
N GLY A 192 3.00 -0.30 -16.36
CA GLY A 192 2.76 1.07 -16.81
C GLY A 192 2.27 1.13 -18.25
N GLY A 193 2.07 2.36 -18.76
CA GLY A 193 1.62 2.62 -20.12
C GLY A 193 0.26 1.98 -20.42
N ASP A 194 0.03 1.63 -21.68
CA ASP A 194 -1.25 1.05 -22.13
C ASP A 194 -1.60 -0.25 -21.42
N THR A 195 -0.60 -1.10 -21.13
CA THR A 195 -0.80 -2.35 -20.41
C THR A 195 -1.28 -2.10 -18.97
N GLY A 196 -0.70 -1.11 -18.28
CA GLY A 196 -1.15 -0.72 -16.94
C GLY A 196 -2.55 -0.14 -16.95
N LEU A 197 -2.90 0.67 -17.95
CA LEU A 197 -4.26 1.21 -18.10
C LEU A 197 -5.29 0.10 -18.39
N LEU A 198 -4.90 -0.94 -19.15
CA LEU A 198 -5.74 -2.13 -19.34
C LEU A 198 -5.93 -2.90 -18.01
N ALA A 199 -4.88 -3.01 -17.19
CA ALA A 199 -4.98 -3.62 -15.87
C ALA A 199 -5.93 -2.84 -14.95
N VAL A 200 -5.86 -1.49 -14.93
CA VAL A 200 -6.82 -0.63 -14.22
C VAL A 200 -8.23 -0.89 -14.67
N LYS A 201 -8.48 -0.88 -16.00
CA LYS A 201 -9.82 -1.11 -16.55
C LYS A 201 -10.40 -2.47 -16.15
N GLU A 202 -9.58 -3.52 -16.18
CA GLU A 202 -10.02 -4.86 -15.78
C GLU A 202 -10.26 -4.94 -14.26
N ALA A 203 -9.41 -4.31 -13.44
CA ALA A 203 -9.63 -4.23 -12.00
C ALA A 203 -10.95 -3.52 -11.66
N LEU A 204 -11.23 -2.37 -12.30
CA LEU A 204 -12.50 -1.65 -12.14
C LEU A 204 -13.70 -2.52 -12.56
N ARG A 205 -13.58 -3.29 -13.64
CA ARG A 205 -14.62 -4.23 -14.08
C ARG A 205 -14.91 -5.30 -13.01
N LEU A 206 -13.87 -5.83 -12.36
CA LEU A 206 -14.05 -6.81 -11.27
C LEU A 206 -14.67 -6.15 -10.04
N VAL A 207 -14.22 -4.95 -9.67
CA VAL A 207 -14.78 -4.18 -8.54
C VAL A 207 -16.27 -3.90 -8.73
N GLU A 208 -16.67 -3.49 -9.93
CA GLU A 208 -18.08 -3.29 -10.28
C GLU A 208 -18.87 -4.61 -10.26
N LYS A 209 -18.31 -5.67 -10.87
CA LYS A 209 -18.94 -7.00 -10.92
C LYS A 209 -19.29 -7.56 -9.55
N TYR A 210 -18.42 -7.32 -8.56
CA TYR A 210 -18.57 -7.83 -7.20
C TYR A 210 -19.07 -6.78 -6.20
N ASN A 211 -19.44 -5.57 -6.67
CA ASN A 211 -19.87 -4.44 -5.85
C ASN A 211 -18.90 -4.17 -4.68
N ALA A 212 -17.60 -4.09 -4.99
CA ALA A 212 -16.52 -4.05 -4.01
C ALA A 212 -15.89 -2.66 -3.85
N TRP A 213 -16.60 -1.58 -4.25
CA TRP A 213 -16.10 -0.21 -4.25
C TRP A 213 -15.66 0.31 -2.88
N ASP A 214 -16.28 -0.17 -1.81
CA ASP A 214 -16.04 0.27 -0.42
C ASP A 214 -14.90 -0.48 0.28
N ARG A 215 -14.29 -1.46 -0.41
CA ARG A 215 -13.25 -2.31 0.14
C ARG A 215 -11.99 -2.49 -0.74
N ILE A 216 -11.90 -1.81 -1.88
CA ILE A 216 -10.72 -1.86 -2.74
C ILE A 216 -9.98 -0.53 -2.70
N ILE A 217 -8.67 -0.60 -2.40
CA ILE A 217 -7.75 0.53 -2.49
C ILE A 217 -6.91 0.35 -3.75
N PHE A 218 -6.91 1.37 -4.61
CA PHE A 218 -6.07 1.39 -5.80
C PHE A 218 -4.75 2.10 -5.53
N ALA A 219 -3.63 1.48 -5.87
CA ALA A 219 -2.29 2.05 -5.74
C ALA A 219 -1.47 1.84 -7.01
N SER A 220 -0.50 2.71 -7.24
CA SER A 220 0.56 2.50 -8.22
C SER A 220 1.68 3.51 -7.99
N PHE A 221 2.93 3.11 -8.19
CA PHE A 221 4.07 4.03 -8.24
C PHE A 221 4.15 4.80 -9.57
N LYS A 222 3.35 4.40 -10.58
CA LYS A 222 3.35 5.02 -11.91
C LYS A 222 2.48 6.27 -11.93
N ASP A 223 3.06 7.41 -12.31
CA ASP A 223 2.36 8.69 -12.34
C ASP A 223 1.19 8.70 -13.33
N GLU A 224 1.32 8.00 -14.47
CA GLU A 224 0.25 7.88 -15.46
C GLU A 224 -0.96 7.09 -14.93
N ILE A 225 -0.72 6.06 -14.10
CA ILE A 225 -1.79 5.28 -13.46
C ILE A 225 -2.49 6.12 -12.38
N PHE A 226 -1.69 6.82 -11.56
CA PHE A 226 -2.26 7.75 -10.57
C PHE A 226 -3.05 8.88 -11.23
N ALA A 227 -2.57 9.41 -12.36
CA ALA A 227 -3.31 10.42 -13.12
C ALA A 227 -4.66 9.89 -13.62
N GLU A 228 -4.73 8.62 -14.00
CA GLU A 228 -6.01 7.98 -14.39
C GLU A 228 -6.95 7.86 -13.19
N TYR A 229 -6.47 7.49 -11.99
CA TYR A 229 -7.30 7.48 -10.78
C TYR A 229 -7.87 8.87 -10.48
N CYS A 230 -7.04 9.91 -10.55
CA CYS A 230 -7.49 11.29 -10.36
C CYS A 230 -8.48 11.74 -11.43
N ARG A 231 -8.35 11.24 -12.68
CA ARG A 231 -9.29 11.54 -13.78
C ARG A 231 -10.65 10.89 -13.52
N LEU A 232 -10.65 9.61 -13.17
CA LEU A 232 -11.86 8.82 -12.89
C LEU A 232 -12.67 9.44 -11.74
N ASP A 233 -11.99 9.79 -10.64
CA ASP A 233 -12.58 10.44 -9.48
C ASP A 233 -13.21 11.79 -9.86
N LYS A 234 -12.45 12.67 -10.50
CA LYS A 234 -12.93 14.01 -10.91
C LYS A 234 -14.03 13.99 -11.96
N SER A 235 -14.08 12.97 -12.81
CA SER A 235 -15.11 12.84 -13.84
C SER A 235 -16.44 12.28 -13.31
N GLY A 236 -16.43 11.70 -12.09
CA GLY A 236 -17.57 11.00 -11.52
C GLY A 236 -17.89 9.67 -12.23
N GLU A 237 -16.89 9.09 -12.90
CA GLU A 237 -17.02 7.76 -13.52
C GLU A 237 -16.94 6.62 -12.48
N VAL A 238 -16.48 6.93 -11.27
CA VAL A 238 -16.42 6.05 -10.11
C VAL A 238 -17.22 6.63 -8.94
N PRO A 239 -17.70 5.82 -8.00
CA PRO A 239 -18.47 6.32 -6.85
C PRO A 239 -17.58 7.05 -5.84
N ASP A 240 -18.19 7.84 -4.94
CA ASP A 240 -17.52 8.58 -3.86
C ASP A 240 -16.74 7.67 -2.90
N SER A 241 -17.05 6.37 -2.88
CA SER A 241 -16.31 5.35 -2.10
C SER A 241 -15.02 4.87 -2.78
N PHE A 242 -14.68 5.37 -3.96
CA PHE A 242 -13.46 5.01 -4.68
C PHE A 242 -12.21 5.43 -3.89
N MET A 243 -11.43 4.47 -3.44
CA MET A 243 -10.24 4.69 -2.61
C MET A 243 -8.97 4.51 -3.43
N TYR A 244 -8.06 5.48 -3.35
CA TYR A 244 -6.76 5.36 -3.99
C TYR A 244 -5.64 6.04 -3.20
N SER A 245 -4.42 5.56 -3.41
CA SER A 245 -3.17 6.08 -2.88
C SER A 245 -2.44 6.90 -3.96
N PRO A 246 -1.64 7.91 -3.59
CA PRO A 246 -0.85 8.65 -4.58
C PRO A 246 0.28 7.81 -5.15
N SER A 247 0.76 8.18 -6.36
CA SER A 247 2.06 7.74 -6.88
C SER A 247 3.21 8.29 -6.03
N LEU A 248 4.46 7.90 -6.38
CA LEU A 248 5.65 8.46 -5.74
C LEU A 248 5.66 10.00 -5.82
N MET A 249 5.43 10.58 -7.01
CA MET A 249 5.41 12.04 -7.16
C MET A 249 4.18 12.67 -6.51
N GLY A 250 3.06 11.98 -6.45
CA GLY A 250 1.88 12.39 -5.69
C GLY A 250 2.17 12.48 -4.19
N ALA A 251 2.88 11.50 -3.63
CA ALA A 251 3.32 11.51 -2.23
C ALA A 251 4.33 12.65 -1.96
N VAL A 252 5.31 12.85 -2.85
CA VAL A 252 6.26 13.98 -2.78
C VAL A 252 5.51 15.31 -2.80
N LYS A 253 4.50 15.45 -3.65
CA LYS A 253 3.63 16.65 -3.68
C LYS A 253 2.97 16.89 -2.32
N TYR A 254 2.33 15.86 -1.73
CA TYR A 254 1.70 15.98 -0.42
C TYR A 254 2.70 16.43 0.65
N VAL A 255 3.86 15.76 0.74
CA VAL A 255 4.91 16.08 1.72
C VAL A 255 5.44 17.50 1.52
N ALA A 256 5.63 17.95 0.27
CA ALA A 256 6.05 19.31 -0.02
C ALA A 256 5.01 20.34 0.48
N PHE A 257 3.73 20.13 0.17
CA PHE A 257 2.66 21.01 0.66
C PHE A 257 2.63 21.08 2.20
N TYR A 258 2.78 19.92 2.85
CA TYR A 258 2.88 19.84 4.30
C TYR A 258 4.09 20.59 4.87
N VAL A 259 5.30 20.35 4.33
CA VAL A 259 6.55 20.97 4.82
C VAL A 259 6.54 22.47 4.68
N PHE A 260 6.02 22.99 3.57
CA PHE A 260 5.92 24.42 3.31
C PHE A 260 4.69 25.09 3.95
N GLY A 261 3.85 24.37 4.67
CA GLY A 261 2.63 24.90 5.30
C GLY A 261 1.56 25.32 4.28
N LEU A 262 1.60 24.75 3.09
CA LEU A 262 0.69 24.99 1.98
C LEU A 262 -0.39 23.90 1.85
N ASP A 263 -0.50 23.03 2.84
CA ASP A 263 -1.40 21.88 2.87
C ASP A 263 -2.89 22.26 2.67
N ALA A 264 -3.30 23.50 3.01
CA ALA A 264 -4.63 24.02 2.69
C ALA A 264 -4.95 24.05 1.17
N PHE A 265 -3.94 23.96 0.32
CA PHE A 265 -4.12 23.94 -1.15
C PHE A 265 -3.97 22.54 -1.75
N TYR A 266 -3.79 21.51 -0.91
CA TYR A 266 -3.76 20.13 -1.39
C TYR A 266 -5.19 19.66 -1.69
N THR A 267 -5.44 19.24 -2.92
CA THR A 267 -6.78 18.94 -3.45
C THR A 267 -6.89 17.60 -4.19
N ASP A 268 -5.88 16.73 -4.08
CA ASP A 268 -6.00 15.39 -4.64
C ASP A 268 -6.91 14.54 -3.74
N GLY A 269 -7.79 13.75 -4.35
CA GLY A 269 -8.84 12.95 -3.66
C GLY A 269 -8.34 11.65 -3.05
N ILE A 270 -7.08 11.57 -2.58
CA ILE A 270 -6.54 10.33 -2.02
C ILE A 270 -7.20 9.95 -0.69
N ALA A 271 -7.51 8.66 -0.53
CA ALA A 271 -8.02 8.12 0.72
C ALA A 271 -6.90 7.76 1.72
N VAL A 272 -5.75 7.38 1.22
CA VAL A 272 -4.63 6.88 2.01
C VAL A 272 -3.28 7.36 1.47
N LEU A 273 -2.36 7.65 2.37
CA LEU A 273 -0.96 7.93 2.11
C LEU A 273 -0.15 6.70 2.50
N GLN A 274 0.24 5.90 1.52
CA GLN A 274 1.09 4.71 1.70
C GLN A 274 2.55 5.13 1.48
N ILE A 275 3.34 5.22 2.56
CA ILE A 275 4.69 5.78 2.53
C ILE A 275 5.66 4.99 3.43
N PRO A 276 6.99 5.05 3.15
CA PRO A 276 8.00 4.54 4.07
C PRO A 276 8.15 5.45 5.30
N MET A 277 8.82 4.97 6.33
CA MET A 277 9.12 5.78 7.52
C MET A 277 10.11 6.92 7.24
N GLU A 278 10.97 6.73 6.26
CA GLU A 278 11.98 7.70 5.83
C GLU A 278 12.20 7.55 4.31
N GLU A 279 12.38 8.67 3.62
CA GLU A 279 12.74 8.69 2.21
C GLU A 279 13.70 9.86 1.95
N TYR A 280 14.81 9.61 1.26
CA TYR A 280 15.87 10.61 0.98
C TYR A 280 16.36 11.39 2.21
N GLY A 281 16.45 10.75 3.38
CA GLY A 281 16.85 11.39 4.64
C GLY A 281 15.75 12.24 5.28
N ILE A 282 14.53 12.21 4.79
CA ILE A 282 13.36 12.90 5.36
C ILE A 282 12.54 11.92 6.16
N GLY A 283 12.44 12.12 7.48
CA GLY A 283 11.58 11.31 8.35
C GLY A 283 10.10 11.61 8.10
N LEU A 284 9.34 10.60 7.69
CA LEU A 284 7.94 10.71 7.30
C LEU A 284 6.96 10.14 8.34
N CYS A 285 7.46 9.56 9.44
CA CYS A 285 6.65 8.89 10.46
C CYS A 285 6.33 9.75 11.70
N SER A 286 6.44 11.08 11.61
CA SER A 286 6.21 11.96 12.77
C SER A 286 4.71 12.10 13.11
N LYS A 287 4.39 12.19 14.42
CA LYS A 287 3.03 12.53 14.91
C LYS A 287 2.42 13.75 14.19
N ARG A 288 3.27 14.73 13.83
CA ARG A 288 2.83 15.95 13.16
C ARG A 288 2.33 15.66 11.74
N LEU A 289 3.05 14.84 10.95
CA LEU A 289 2.64 14.47 9.60
C LEU A 289 1.37 13.62 9.64
N ILE A 290 1.33 12.62 10.51
CA ILE A 290 0.15 11.75 10.71
C ILE A 290 -1.09 12.57 11.07
N ASN A 291 -0.97 13.50 12.03
CA ASN A 291 -2.07 14.38 12.41
C ASN A 291 -2.44 15.38 11.30
N ASN A 292 -1.49 15.78 10.46
CA ASN A 292 -1.80 16.62 9.30
C ASN A 292 -2.63 15.84 8.28
N ALA A 293 -2.22 14.62 7.92
CA ALA A 293 -2.98 13.75 7.02
C ALA A 293 -4.42 13.54 7.53
N ARG A 294 -4.59 13.31 8.83
CA ARG A 294 -5.90 13.19 9.45
C ARG A 294 -6.80 14.40 9.28
N LYS A 295 -6.26 15.61 9.30
CA LYS A 295 -7.04 16.85 9.06
C LYS A 295 -7.61 16.91 7.65
N HIS A 296 -6.97 16.23 6.71
CA HIS A 296 -7.44 16.07 5.34
C HIS A 296 -8.31 14.82 5.13
N ASN A 297 -8.63 14.09 6.19
CA ASN A 297 -9.28 12.79 6.15
C ASN A 297 -8.52 11.73 5.33
N ILE A 298 -7.19 11.82 5.33
CA ILE A 298 -6.28 10.87 4.70
C ILE A 298 -5.76 9.91 5.79
N ALA A 299 -5.85 8.60 5.54
CA ALA A 299 -5.20 7.58 6.37
C ALA A 299 -3.69 7.53 6.10
N THR A 300 -2.90 7.10 7.09
CA THR A 300 -1.45 6.90 6.94
C THR A 300 -1.10 5.42 7.14
N HIS A 301 -0.66 4.76 6.07
CA HIS A 301 -0.20 3.38 6.07
C HIS A 301 1.30 3.33 5.78
N TYR A 302 2.06 2.65 6.64
CA TYR A 302 3.53 2.59 6.52
C TYR A 302 3.99 1.23 6.04
N TRP A 303 4.87 1.19 5.02
CA TRP A 303 5.41 0.00 4.38
C TRP A 303 6.93 0.09 4.20
N THR A 304 7.67 -0.99 4.04
CA THR A 304 7.35 -2.32 4.57
C THR A 304 8.05 -2.43 5.92
N ILE A 305 7.30 -2.65 6.97
CA ILE A 305 7.81 -2.53 8.35
C ILE A 305 7.94 -3.93 8.95
N ASN A 306 9.17 -4.40 9.09
CA ASN A 306 9.47 -5.75 9.57
C ASN A 306 10.21 -5.77 10.91
N ASP A 307 10.73 -4.63 11.35
CA ASP A 307 11.43 -4.45 12.62
C ASP A 307 10.44 -4.09 13.74
N GLU A 308 10.59 -4.70 14.93
CA GLU A 308 9.69 -4.49 16.06
C GLU A 308 9.78 -3.09 16.65
N ASP A 309 10.97 -2.49 16.69
CA ASP A 309 11.16 -1.15 17.26
C ASP A 309 10.49 -0.11 16.33
N ASP A 310 10.57 -0.30 15.02
CA ASP A 310 9.86 0.52 14.04
C ASP A 310 8.35 0.35 14.12
N MET A 311 7.84 -0.88 14.31
CA MET A 311 6.41 -1.13 14.56
C MET A 311 5.94 -0.36 15.80
N ARG A 312 6.64 -0.49 16.94
CA ARG A 312 6.33 0.20 18.19
C ARG A 312 6.36 1.72 18.03
N LYS A 313 7.36 2.25 17.34
CA LYS A 313 7.49 3.68 17.05
C LYS A 313 6.30 4.23 16.23
N LEU A 314 5.83 3.48 15.23
CA LEU A 314 4.66 3.85 14.45
C LEU A 314 3.36 3.80 15.25
N ILE A 315 3.21 2.80 16.13
CA ILE A 315 2.10 2.70 17.08
C ILE A 315 2.07 3.95 17.98
N GLU A 316 3.20 4.27 18.62
CA GLU A 316 3.34 5.46 19.48
C GLU A 316 3.08 6.78 18.74
N ASN A 317 3.48 6.87 17.47
CA ASN A 317 3.24 8.05 16.65
C ASN A 317 1.81 8.13 16.12
N GLY A 318 1.05 7.05 16.25
CA GLY A 318 -0.37 7.01 15.94
C GLY A 318 -0.66 6.74 14.47
N ALA A 319 0.18 6.01 13.75
CA ALA A 319 -0.09 5.53 12.39
C ALA A 319 -1.48 4.86 12.30
N ASP A 320 -2.15 4.98 11.17
CA ASP A 320 -3.44 4.34 10.98
C ASP A 320 -3.29 2.86 10.63
N ALA A 321 -2.25 2.50 9.88
CA ALA A 321 -1.94 1.09 9.58
C ALA A 321 -0.43 0.85 9.44
N ILE A 322 -0.03 -0.40 9.67
CA ILE A 322 1.32 -0.90 9.49
C ILE A 322 1.26 -2.09 8.53
N MET A 323 1.98 -1.99 7.41
CA MET A 323 2.11 -3.01 6.38
C MET A 323 3.42 -3.77 6.60
N THR A 324 3.33 -5.10 6.74
CA THR A 324 4.45 -5.96 7.10
C THR A 324 4.44 -7.28 6.33
N ASP A 325 5.65 -7.84 6.14
CA ASP A 325 5.84 -9.21 5.64
C ASP A 325 5.57 -10.27 6.73
N TYR A 326 5.46 -9.85 8.01
CA TYR A 326 5.31 -10.75 9.16
C TYR A 326 4.04 -10.44 9.95
N PRO A 327 2.85 -10.84 9.45
CA PRO A 327 1.57 -10.59 10.11
C PRO A 327 1.51 -11.08 11.56
N HIS A 328 2.01 -12.31 11.84
CA HIS A 328 2.07 -12.86 13.20
C HIS A 328 2.89 -12.01 14.17
N LYS A 329 4.04 -11.48 13.71
CA LYS A 329 4.90 -10.62 14.53
C LYS A 329 4.16 -9.34 14.94
N LEU A 330 3.55 -8.65 13.98
CA LEU A 330 2.80 -7.42 14.28
C LEU A 330 1.61 -7.71 15.18
N LYS A 331 0.84 -8.77 14.92
CA LYS A 331 -0.31 -9.16 15.74
C LYS A 331 0.08 -9.39 17.20
N ASN A 332 1.17 -10.12 17.45
CA ASN A 332 1.68 -10.34 18.81
C ASN A 332 1.99 -9.03 19.55
N ILE A 333 2.52 -8.02 18.85
CA ILE A 333 2.76 -6.69 19.42
C ILE A 333 1.43 -6.01 19.74
N LEU A 334 0.46 -6.03 18.82
CA LEU A 334 -0.84 -5.39 18.99
C LEU A 334 -1.63 -6.03 20.16
N ASP A 335 -1.66 -7.35 20.27
CA ASP A 335 -2.31 -8.07 21.37
C ASP A 335 -1.66 -7.79 22.73
N GLY A 336 -0.40 -7.39 22.74
CA GLY A 336 0.30 -6.94 23.94
C GLY A 336 -0.10 -5.56 24.42
N LEU A 337 -0.73 -4.73 23.57
CA LEU A 337 -1.21 -3.38 23.91
C LEU A 337 -2.59 -3.40 24.57
N GLU A 338 -3.37 -4.46 24.35
CA GLU A 338 -4.74 -4.60 24.87
C GLU A 338 -4.78 -5.15 26.31
N LYS A 339 -3.61 -5.51 26.88
CA LYS A 339 -3.46 -6.01 28.27
C LYS A 339 -3.02 -4.92 29.22
#